data_52ea68acfa3c84390d510fd78701a893
#
_entry.id   52ea68acfa3c84390d510fd78701a893
#
_cell.length_a   1.000
_cell.length_b   1.000
_cell.length_c   1.000
_cell.angle_alpha   90.00
_cell.angle_beta   90.00
_cell.angle_gamma   90.00
#
_symmetry.space_group_name_H-M   'P 1'
#
loop_
_entity.id
_entity.type
_entity.pdbx_description
1 polymer ?
#
loop_
_entity_poly.entity_id
_entity_poly.type
_entity_poly.pdbx_seq_one_letter_code
_entity_poly.pdbx_strand_id
1 'polypeptide(L)'
;MKVPDIDYQAEIKKCKTLEDVVGKNGLMKKLFKDVIQQLLEAEMDEHLGREKYEREENYSDSKNYRNGYSKKSINTSYGEVPIDVPRDRNAEFNPRAIGKYKTDCNELDKKIIGLYARGMSTRDIQAELEELYGIDVSPSMISKITDKVMDSAAEWQNRMLDPIYPIVYMDAVHFKVKDEHRIVSKAAYICMGVDMNGYKDILGIWIGEAEGAKFWLSVCNDLSNRGVKDILIACMDGLKGLPDAIKAVFPNVCIQTCIVHQIRNSTKYIAWKDRKEFLRDLKLVYRADTEEIALAQLEELKNKWSNNYGAVIDSWYDNWDILSTYFDFTKEIRKMIYTTNALEGFNRQLRKFTKTRTTFPTDDSLRKSLYLATEQVMKKWTSPIPNWGVTLMKLEIMFKERIDTALAI
;
A
#
# COMPACT_ATOMS: atom_id res chain seq x y z
N MET A 1 -30.79 -43.05 -6.04
CA MET A 1 -29.87 -43.40 -4.94
C MET A 1 -30.16 -42.38 -3.84
N LYS A 2 -30.77 -42.79 -2.72
CA LYS A 2 -30.99 -41.90 -1.59
C LYS A 2 -29.62 -41.36 -1.18
N VAL A 3 -29.46 -40.02 -1.06
CA VAL A 3 -28.30 -39.43 -0.40
C VAL A 3 -28.24 -40.12 0.97
N PRO A 4 -27.11 -40.67 1.40
CA PRO A 4 -27.08 -41.36 2.69
C PRO A 4 -27.41 -40.31 3.76
N ASP A 5 -28.52 -40.56 4.46
CA ASP A 5 -28.91 -39.81 5.64
C ASP A 5 -27.82 -40.07 6.69
N ILE A 6 -26.90 -39.14 6.84
CA ILE A 6 -25.87 -39.26 7.87
C ILE A 6 -26.61 -39.14 9.20
N ASP A 7 -26.57 -40.22 9.98
CA ASP A 7 -27.00 -40.14 11.36
C ASP A 7 -26.01 -39.27 12.15
N TYR A 8 -26.31 -37.97 12.18
CA TYR A 8 -25.49 -36.97 12.86
C TYR A 8 -25.29 -37.26 14.34
N GLN A 9 -26.27 -37.89 14.99
CA GLN A 9 -26.15 -38.29 16.40
C GLN A 9 -25.11 -39.40 16.57
N ALA A 10 -25.06 -40.34 15.64
CA ALA A 10 -24.07 -41.40 15.64
C ALA A 10 -22.65 -40.86 15.31
N GLU A 11 -22.55 -39.92 14.39
CA GLU A 11 -21.24 -39.27 14.06
C GLU A 11 -20.74 -38.36 15.19
N ILE A 12 -21.61 -37.60 15.85
CA ILE A 12 -21.26 -36.79 17.02
C ILE A 12 -20.71 -37.65 18.16
N LYS A 13 -21.32 -38.84 18.40
CA LYS A 13 -20.85 -39.77 19.44
C LYS A 13 -19.45 -40.33 19.17
N LYS A 14 -18.99 -40.32 17.93
CA LYS A 14 -17.64 -40.76 17.54
C LYS A 14 -16.58 -39.69 17.81
N CYS A 15 -16.96 -38.41 17.90
CA CYS A 15 -16.04 -37.30 18.15
C CYS A 15 -15.64 -37.26 19.63
N LYS A 16 -14.36 -37.44 19.92
CA LYS A 16 -13.79 -37.41 21.28
C LYS A 16 -12.91 -36.18 21.48
N THR A 17 -12.42 -35.60 20.42
CA THR A 17 -11.50 -34.43 20.44
C THR A 17 -12.08 -33.31 19.58
N LEU A 18 -11.56 -32.09 19.77
CA LEU A 18 -11.89 -30.95 18.94
C LEU A 18 -11.45 -31.19 17.48
N GLU A 19 -10.38 -31.93 17.26
CA GLU A 19 -9.87 -32.30 15.94
C GLU A 19 -10.84 -33.24 15.18
N ASP A 20 -11.54 -34.15 15.89
CA ASP A 20 -12.59 -34.98 15.30
C ASP A 20 -13.79 -34.15 14.81
N VAL A 21 -13.98 -32.97 15.40
CA VAL A 21 -15.07 -32.05 15.02
C VAL A 21 -14.64 -31.12 13.87
N VAL A 22 -13.50 -30.40 13.99
CA VAL A 22 -13.08 -29.32 13.07
C VAL A 22 -11.88 -29.68 12.21
N GLY A 23 -11.23 -30.81 12.42
CA GLY A 23 -10.04 -31.25 11.71
C GLY A 23 -10.27 -31.57 10.23
N LYS A 24 -9.17 -31.89 9.52
CA LYS A 24 -9.11 -32.10 8.05
C LYS A 24 -10.12 -33.13 7.51
N ASN A 25 -10.52 -34.10 8.35
CA ASN A 25 -11.57 -35.08 8.07
C ASN A 25 -12.69 -35.06 9.13
N GLY A 26 -12.84 -33.94 9.82
CA GLY A 26 -13.79 -33.78 10.93
C GLY A 26 -15.23 -33.74 10.52
N LEU A 27 -16.09 -33.81 11.53
CA LEU A 27 -17.55 -33.82 11.39
C LEU A 27 -18.07 -32.58 10.63
N MET A 28 -17.52 -31.41 10.91
CA MET A 28 -17.94 -30.16 10.26
C MET A 28 -17.72 -30.18 8.75
N LYS A 29 -16.66 -30.81 8.27
CA LYS A 29 -16.41 -30.98 6.84
C LYS A 29 -17.45 -31.88 6.17
N LYS A 30 -17.83 -32.98 6.84
CA LYS A 30 -18.88 -33.90 6.37
C LYS A 30 -20.23 -33.21 6.33
N LEU A 31 -20.58 -32.48 7.40
CA LEU A 31 -21.82 -31.70 7.50
C LEU A 31 -21.89 -30.65 6.38
N PHE A 32 -20.83 -29.92 6.18
CA PHE A 32 -20.79 -28.90 5.13
C PHE A 32 -20.98 -29.50 3.74
N LYS A 33 -20.30 -30.62 3.46
CA LYS A 33 -20.49 -31.35 2.19
C LYS A 33 -21.94 -31.73 1.97
N ASP A 34 -22.57 -32.31 2.97
CA ASP A 34 -23.97 -32.78 2.87
C ASP A 34 -24.96 -31.66 2.66
N VAL A 35 -24.81 -30.56 3.42
CA VAL A 35 -25.68 -29.37 3.28
C VAL A 35 -25.57 -28.81 1.87
N ILE A 36 -24.35 -28.65 1.35
CA ILE A 36 -24.13 -28.13 0.00
C ILE A 36 -24.69 -29.09 -1.06
N GLN A 37 -24.52 -30.40 -0.88
CA GLN A 37 -25.03 -31.38 -1.82
C GLN A 37 -26.57 -31.39 -1.86
N GLN A 38 -27.24 -31.29 -0.71
CA GLN A 38 -28.70 -31.18 -0.63
C GLN A 38 -29.21 -29.88 -1.27
N LEU A 39 -28.49 -28.75 -1.06
CA LEU A 39 -28.82 -27.46 -1.66
C LEU A 39 -28.74 -27.52 -3.19
N LEU A 40 -27.69 -28.11 -3.74
CA LEU A 40 -27.53 -28.32 -5.18
C LEU A 40 -28.58 -29.21 -5.80
N GLU A 41 -29.03 -30.28 -5.09
CA GLU A 41 -30.12 -31.14 -5.53
C GLU A 41 -31.46 -30.40 -5.51
N ALA A 42 -31.75 -29.62 -4.46
CA ALA A 42 -32.95 -28.79 -4.37
C ALA A 42 -33.03 -27.74 -5.47
N GLU A 43 -31.89 -27.04 -5.77
CA GLU A 43 -31.82 -26.08 -6.88
C GLU A 43 -32.06 -26.77 -8.25
N MET A 44 -31.57 -28.00 -8.43
CA MET A 44 -31.81 -28.77 -9.65
C MET A 44 -33.27 -29.22 -9.76
N ASP A 45 -33.91 -29.59 -8.65
CA ASP A 45 -35.34 -29.92 -8.62
C ASP A 45 -36.20 -28.69 -8.97
N GLU A 46 -35.87 -27.53 -8.41
CA GLU A 46 -36.50 -26.25 -8.75
C GLU A 46 -36.32 -25.90 -10.23
N HIS A 47 -35.09 -26.06 -10.76
CA HIS A 47 -34.77 -25.76 -12.17
C HIS A 47 -35.52 -26.63 -13.15
N LEU A 48 -35.71 -27.92 -12.83
CA LEU A 48 -36.41 -28.88 -13.69
C LEU A 48 -37.91 -28.93 -13.42
N GLY A 49 -38.38 -28.28 -12.33
CA GLY A 49 -39.79 -28.31 -11.90
C GLY A 49 -40.28 -29.68 -11.42
N ARG A 50 -39.35 -30.58 -11.05
CA ARG A 50 -39.66 -31.94 -10.59
C ARG A 50 -38.58 -32.53 -9.69
N GLU A 51 -39.03 -33.44 -8.78
CA GLU A 51 -38.09 -34.15 -7.92
C GLU A 51 -37.34 -35.28 -8.65
N LYS A 52 -36.24 -35.70 -8.05
CA LYS A 52 -35.44 -36.83 -8.53
C LYS A 52 -36.27 -38.13 -8.43
N TYR A 53 -36.49 -38.84 -9.52
CA TYR A 53 -37.27 -40.04 -9.67
C TYR A 53 -38.79 -39.84 -9.84
N GLU A 54 -39.31 -38.66 -9.90
CA GLU A 54 -40.71 -38.40 -10.25
C GLU A 54 -40.95 -38.78 -11.73
N ARG A 55 -41.95 -39.64 -12.01
CA ARG A 55 -42.36 -40.01 -13.38
C ARG A 55 -43.39 -38.99 -13.87
N GLU A 56 -43.20 -38.47 -15.05
CA GLU A 56 -44.21 -37.63 -15.71
C GLU A 56 -45.49 -38.41 -15.99
N GLU A 57 -46.59 -38.02 -15.39
CA GLU A 57 -47.93 -38.48 -15.73
C GLU A 57 -48.59 -37.65 -16.84
N ASN A 58 -48.01 -36.49 -17.18
CA ASN A 58 -48.50 -35.62 -18.26
C ASN A 58 -47.33 -35.08 -19.09
N TYR A 59 -47.46 -35.15 -20.40
CA TYR A 59 -46.54 -34.56 -21.41
C TYR A 59 -46.46 -33.05 -21.24
N SER A 60 -45.52 -32.53 -20.48
CA SER A 60 -45.12 -31.15 -20.52
C SER A 60 -43.99 -30.99 -21.53
N ASP A 61 -44.00 -29.92 -22.30
CA ASP A 61 -43.11 -29.62 -23.44
C ASP A 61 -41.63 -29.32 -23.05
N SER A 62 -41.27 -29.49 -21.77
CA SER A 62 -39.90 -29.27 -21.32
C SER A 62 -39.03 -30.54 -21.51
N LYS A 63 -38.25 -30.52 -22.60
CA LYS A 63 -37.32 -31.61 -22.98
C LYS A 63 -36.01 -31.66 -22.15
N ASN A 64 -35.97 -31.03 -20.95
CA ASN A 64 -34.75 -31.01 -20.13
C ASN A 64 -34.79 -32.07 -19.00
N TYR A 65 -33.67 -32.79 -18.84
CA TYR A 65 -33.56 -33.91 -17.90
C TYR A 65 -32.22 -33.82 -17.13
N ARG A 66 -32.15 -34.43 -15.95
CA ARG A 66 -30.90 -34.63 -15.23
C ARG A 66 -29.91 -35.43 -16.09
N ASN A 67 -28.66 -34.96 -16.15
CA ASN A 67 -27.60 -35.56 -16.95
C ASN A 67 -26.35 -35.83 -16.11
N GLY A 68 -26.50 -36.57 -15.02
CA GLY A 68 -25.39 -36.92 -14.14
C GLY A 68 -24.81 -35.76 -13.35
N TYR A 69 -23.57 -35.89 -12.94
CA TYR A 69 -22.85 -34.95 -12.06
C TYR A 69 -21.51 -34.60 -12.65
N SER A 70 -21.03 -33.39 -12.31
CA SER A 70 -19.63 -33.00 -12.49
C SER A 70 -18.97 -32.92 -11.13
N LYS A 71 -17.80 -33.56 -11.00
CA LYS A 71 -17.00 -33.47 -9.78
C LYS A 71 -16.35 -32.09 -9.66
N LYS A 72 -16.45 -31.46 -8.52
CA LYS A 72 -15.86 -30.18 -8.22
C LYS A 72 -15.35 -30.18 -6.78
N SER A 73 -14.19 -29.56 -6.54
CA SER A 73 -13.70 -29.31 -5.18
C SER A 73 -13.89 -27.84 -4.84
N ILE A 74 -14.38 -27.59 -3.62
CA ILE A 74 -14.47 -26.24 -3.04
C ILE A 74 -13.56 -26.13 -1.82
N ASN A 75 -12.80 -25.04 -1.77
CA ASN A 75 -11.98 -24.71 -0.62
C ASN A 75 -12.83 -24.01 0.44
N THR A 76 -12.90 -24.58 1.62
CA THR A 76 -13.67 -24.06 2.76
C THR A 76 -12.75 -23.83 3.96
N SER A 77 -13.27 -23.20 5.00
CA SER A 77 -12.58 -23.09 6.31
C SER A 77 -12.28 -24.45 6.96
N TYR A 78 -12.89 -25.52 6.46
CA TYR A 78 -12.67 -26.90 6.94
C TYR A 78 -11.81 -27.74 5.97
N GLY A 79 -11.10 -27.07 5.06
CA GLY A 79 -10.30 -27.70 4.00
C GLY A 79 -11.04 -27.87 2.68
N GLU A 80 -10.39 -28.59 1.75
CA GLU A 80 -10.95 -28.91 0.43
C GLU A 80 -12.10 -29.92 0.56
N VAL A 81 -13.28 -29.53 0.07
CA VAL A 81 -14.49 -30.36 0.10
C VAL A 81 -14.86 -30.79 -1.32
N PRO A 82 -14.78 -32.08 -1.66
CA PRO A 82 -15.24 -32.58 -2.95
C PRO A 82 -16.78 -32.62 -2.95
N ILE A 83 -17.39 -32.05 -3.99
CA ILE A 83 -18.84 -32.03 -4.23
C ILE A 83 -19.16 -32.54 -5.61
N ASP A 84 -20.35 -33.08 -5.77
CA ASP A 84 -20.90 -33.54 -7.04
C ASP A 84 -21.98 -32.54 -7.49
N VAL A 85 -21.66 -31.69 -8.46
CA VAL A 85 -22.58 -30.69 -9.00
C VAL A 85 -23.50 -31.35 -10.03
N PRO A 86 -24.83 -31.37 -9.84
CA PRO A 86 -25.76 -31.97 -10.80
C PRO A 86 -25.73 -31.18 -12.13
N ARG A 87 -26.01 -31.89 -13.22
CA ARG A 87 -26.10 -31.33 -14.57
C ARG A 87 -27.42 -31.68 -15.21
N ASP A 88 -27.92 -30.78 -16.01
CA ASP A 88 -29.07 -31.02 -16.89
C ASP A 88 -28.61 -31.35 -18.32
N ARG A 89 -29.48 -31.85 -19.13
CA ARG A 89 -29.19 -32.27 -20.52
C ARG A 89 -28.90 -31.08 -21.44
N ASN A 90 -29.57 -29.97 -21.20
CA ASN A 90 -29.40 -28.75 -22.01
C ASN A 90 -28.22 -27.89 -21.56
N ALA A 91 -27.53 -28.22 -20.45
CA ALA A 91 -26.43 -27.44 -19.86
C ALA A 91 -26.83 -25.99 -19.43
N GLU A 92 -28.12 -25.78 -19.16
CA GLU A 92 -28.70 -24.51 -18.74
C GLU A 92 -28.64 -24.29 -17.22
N PHE A 93 -28.54 -25.36 -16.45
CA PHE A 93 -28.48 -25.30 -15.00
C PHE A 93 -27.23 -24.54 -14.53
N ASN A 94 -27.47 -23.49 -13.80
CA ASN A 94 -26.43 -22.68 -13.18
C ASN A 94 -26.72 -22.52 -11.68
N PRO A 95 -26.09 -23.36 -10.81
CA PRO A 95 -26.37 -23.35 -9.40
C PRO A 95 -26.07 -22.01 -8.76
N ARG A 96 -26.98 -21.47 -7.94
CA ARG A 96 -26.84 -20.21 -7.21
C ARG A 96 -25.94 -20.38 -5.97
N ALA A 97 -26.08 -21.54 -5.29
CA ALA A 97 -25.29 -21.85 -4.10
C ALA A 97 -23.79 -21.89 -4.38
N ILE A 98 -23.40 -22.43 -5.54
CA ILE A 98 -22.00 -22.50 -5.98
C ILE A 98 -21.93 -22.22 -7.46
N GLY A 99 -21.66 -20.98 -7.85
CA GLY A 99 -21.56 -20.58 -9.25
C GLY A 99 -20.61 -21.45 -10.08
N LYS A 100 -20.95 -21.67 -11.36
CA LYS A 100 -20.34 -22.66 -12.30
C LYS A 100 -18.79 -22.60 -12.37
N TYR A 101 -18.18 -21.45 -12.07
CA TYR A 101 -16.72 -21.24 -12.11
C TYR A 101 -16.14 -20.75 -10.77
N LYS A 102 -16.92 -20.71 -9.69
CA LYS A 102 -16.43 -20.31 -8.37
C LYS A 102 -15.96 -21.55 -7.61
N THR A 103 -14.65 -21.72 -7.56
CA THR A 103 -13.98 -22.72 -6.71
C THR A 103 -13.50 -22.12 -5.39
N ASP A 104 -13.52 -20.79 -5.26
CA ASP A 104 -12.96 -20.08 -4.13
C ASP A 104 -14.04 -19.31 -3.38
N CYS A 105 -14.10 -19.56 -2.09
CA CYS A 105 -14.71 -18.60 -1.18
C CYS A 105 -13.82 -17.35 -1.18
N ASN A 106 -14.30 -16.22 -1.71
CA ASN A 106 -13.62 -14.90 -1.72
C ASN A 106 -13.02 -14.48 -0.36
N GLU A 107 -13.36 -15.17 0.72
CA GLU A 107 -12.82 -14.94 2.07
C GLU A 107 -11.39 -15.43 2.25
N LEU A 108 -11.00 -16.57 1.67
CA LEU A 108 -9.63 -17.08 1.78
C LEU A 108 -8.64 -16.16 1.04
N ASP A 109 -9.01 -15.71 -0.16
CA ASP A 109 -8.19 -14.75 -0.92
C ASP A 109 -7.98 -13.46 -0.12
N LYS A 110 -9.05 -12.92 0.49
CA LYS A 110 -8.96 -11.72 1.34
C LYS A 110 -8.05 -11.95 2.55
N LYS A 111 -8.11 -13.11 3.18
CA LYS A 111 -7.21 -13.47 4.31
C LYS A 111 -5.76 -13.55 3.84
N ILE A 112 -5.48 -14.23 2.74
CA ILE A 112 -4.14 -14.35 2.14
C ILE A 112 -3.57 -12.97 1.79
N ILE A 113 -4.34 -12.13 1.10
CA ILE A 113 -3.94 -10.76 0.78
C ILE A 113 -3.70 -9.95 2.07
N GLY A 114 -4.56 -10.12 3.08
CA GLY A 114 -4.40 -9.47 4.39
C GLY A 114 -3.13 -9.87 5.13
N LEU A 115 -2.76 -11.16 5.13
CA LEU A 115 -1.51 -11.66 5.71
C LEU A 115 -0.29 -11.15 4.92
N TYR A 116 -0.38 -11.18 3.58
CA TYR A 116 0.67 -10.65 2.71
C TYR A 116 0.87 -9.14 2.93
N ALA A 117 -0.20 -8.38 3.09
CA ALA A 117 -0.17 -6.94 3.40
C ALA A 117 0.50 -6.63 4.74
N ARG A 118 0.46 -7.57 5.71
CA ARG A 118 1.16 -7.46 7.00
C ARG A 118 2.64 -7.82 6.93
N GLY A 119 3.14 -8.19 5.75
CA GLY A 119 4.55 -8.45 5.50
C GLY A 119 4.96 -9.93 5.57
N MET A 120 4.01 -10.87 5.72
CA MET A 120 4.33 -12.30 5.73
C MET A 120 4.77 -12.75 4.34
N SER A 121 5.79 -13.62 4.28
CA SER A 121 6.21 -14.26 3.04
C SER A 121 5.17 -15.30 2.59
N THR A 122 5.23 -15.74 1.34
CA THR A 122 4.32 -16.78 0.83
C THR A 122 4.47 -18.10 1.59
N ARG A 123 5.66 -18.41 2.11
CA ARG A 123 5.91 -19.60 2.93
C ARG A 123 5.35 -19.45 4.35
N ASP A 124 5.50 -18.27 4.96
CA ASP A 124 4.93 -18.00 6.28
C ASP A 124 3.40 -18.05 6.21
N ILE A 125 2.80 -17.52 5.12
CA ILE A 125 1.35 -17.60 4.91
C ILE A 125 0.88 -19.04 4.74
N GLN A 126 1.64 -19.89 4.01
CA GLN A 126 1.33 -21.32 3.89
C GLN A 126 1.33 -21.98 5.28
N ALA A 127 2.40 -21.79 6.06
CA ALA A 127 2.52 -22.36 7.40
C ALA A 127 1.37 -21.90 8.32
N GLU A 128 1.06 -20.61 8.32
CA GLU A 128 -0.03 -20.02 9.11
C GLU A 128 -1.40 -20.58 8.72
N LEU A 129 -1.68 -20.74 7.42
CA LEU A 129 -2.94 -21.31 6.94
C LEU A 129 -3.07 -22.80 7.28
N GLU A 130 -1.98 -23.54 7.23
CA GLU A 130 -1.96 -24.94 7.62
C GLU A 130 -2.17 -25.09 9.13
N GLU A 131 -1.48 -24.28 9.95
CA GLU A 131 -1.61 -24.32 11.42
C GLU A 131 -2.99 -23.90 11.91
N LEU A 132 -3.52 -22.77 11.42
CA LEU A 132 -4.78 -22.20 11.93
C LEU A 132 -6.03 -22.82 11.33
N TYR A 133 -5.97 -23.26 10.06
CA TYR A 133 -7.16 -23.68 9.31
C TYR A 133 -7.04 -25.10 8.73
N GLY A 134 -5.89 -25.77 8.88
CA GLY A 134 -5.65 -27.08 8.26
C GLY A 134 -5.70 -27.04 6.72
N ILE A 135 -5.46 -25.86 6.12
CA ILE A 135 -5.52 -25.63 4.67
C ILE A 135 -4.12 -25.61 4.11
N ASP A 136 -3.78 -26.58 3.27
CA ASP A 136 -2.52 -26.57 2.52
C ASP A 136 -2.69 -25.79 1.21
N VAL A 137 -2.10 -24.61 1.16
CA VAL A 137 -2.05 -23.74 -0.03
C VAL A 137 -0.61 -23.54 -0.45
N SER A 138 -0.24 -23.99 -1.64
CA SER A 138 1.13 -23.85 -2.11
C SER A 138 1.58 -22.38 -2.21
N PRO A 139 2.89 -22.08 -2.00
CA PRO A 139 3.43 -20.73 -2.16
C PRO A 139 3.17 -20.13 -3.55
N SER A 140 3.11 -20.97 -4.59
CA SER A 140 2.79 -20.53 -5.95
C SER A 140 1.34 -20.09 -6.09
N MET A 141 0.40 -20.76 -5.43
CA MET A 141 -1.01 -20.37 -5.39
C MET A 141 -1.20 -19.07 -4.61
N ILE A 142 -0.52 -18.92 -3.46
CA ILE A 142 -0.51 -17.68 -2.68
C ILE A 142 0.03 -16.52 -3.52
N SER A 143 1.08 -16.76 -4.33
CA SER A 143 1.61 -15.74 -5.26
C SER A 143 0.53 -15.33 -6.27
N LYS A 144 -0.15 -16.28 -6.93
CA LYS A 144 -1.23 -16.01 -7.89
C LYS A 144 -2.40 -15.23 -7.26
N ILE A 145 -2.78 -15.57 -6.03
CA ILE A 145 -3.84 -14.86 -5.32
C ILE A 145 -3.41 -13.41 -5.05
N THR A 146 -2.17 -13.21 -4.60
CA THR A 146 -1.64 -11.86 -4.36
C THR A 146 -1.38 -11.09 -5.65
N ASP A 147 -1.19 -11.76 -6.79
CA ASP A 147 -1.04 -11.10 -8.10
C ASP A 147 -2.33 -10.40 -8.57
N LYS A 148 -3.50 -10.86 -8.11
CA LYS A 148 -4.79 -10.17 -8.36
C LYS A 148 -4.82 -8.71 -7.88
N VAL A 149 -3.91 -8.34 -6.98
CA VAL A 149 -3.78 -6.98 -6.47
C VAL A 149 -3.07 -6.05 -7.47
N MET A 150 -2.36 -6.61 -8.48
CA MET A 150 -1.55 -5.80 -9.41
C MET A 150 -2.39 -4.85 -10.26
N ASP A 151 -3.59 -5.28 -10.69
CA ASP A 151 -4.49 -4.42 -11.46
C ASP A 151 -4.95 -3.22 -10.62
N SER A 152 -5.38 -3.47 -9.37
CA SER A 152 -5.76 -2.41 -8.44
C SER A 152 -4.57 -1.49 -8.10
N ALA A 153 -3.36 -2.04 -7.99
CA ALA A 153 -2.15 -1.25 -7.77
C ALA A 153 -1.84 -0.35 -8.97
N ALA A 154 -2.05 -0.85 -10.20
CA ALA A 154 -1.87 -0.08 -11.41
C ALA A 154 -2.95 1.02 -11.56
N GLU A 155 -4.21 0.72 -11.28
CA GLU A 155 -5.30 1.70 -11.27
C GLU A 155 -5.02 2.81 -10.24
N TRP A 156 -4.62 2.43 -9.01
CA TRP A 156 -4.26 3.39 -7.97
C TRP A 156 -3.08 4.27 -8.38
N GLN A 157 -2.03 3.69 -8.96
CA GLN A 157 -0.84 4.43 -9.40
C GLN A 157 -1.17 5.41 -10.54
N ASN A 158 -2.09 5.06 -11.44
CA ASN A 158 -2.44 5.85 -12.62
C ASN A 158 -3.70 6.73 -12.43
N ARG A 159 -4.27 6.76 -11.22
CA ARG A 159 -5.47 7.57 -10.97
C ARG A 159 -5.22 9.05 -11.21
N MET A 160 -6.26 9.77 -11.61
CA MET A 160 -6.23 11.23 -11.70
C MET A 160 -5.96 11.82 -10.32
N LEU A 161 -5.24 12.91 -10.29
CA LEU A 161 -4.85 13.66 -9.09
C LEU A 161 -5.51 15.04 -9.10
N ASP A 162 -5.53 15.68 -7.94
CA ASP A 162 -6.03 17.05 -7.84
C ASP A 162 -5.14 18.03 -8.64
N PRO A 163 -5.72 19.09 -9.19
CA PRO A 163 -4.97 20.04 -10.01
C PRO A 163 -3.92 20.83 -9.21
N ILE A 164 -4.09 20.97 -7.90
CA ILE A 164 -3.17 21.71 -7.04
C ILE A 164 -2.92 21.01 -5.72
N TYR A 165 -1.66 20.99 -5.32
CA TYR A 165 -1.23 20.53 -3.99
C TYR A 165 -0.48 21.65 -3.25
N PRO A 166 -1.03 22.15 -2.13
CA PRO A 166 -0.34 23.13 -1.29
C PRO A 166 1.05 22.67 -0.82
N ILE A 167 1.18 21.41 -0.42
CA ILE A 167 2.47 20.86 0.02
C ILE A 167 2.62 19.44 -0.56
N VAL A 168 3.80 19.19 -1.15
CA VAL A 168 4.21 17.85 -1.57
C VAL A 168 5.52 17.49 -0.89
N TYR A 169 5.59 16.28 -0.34
CA TYR A 169 6.81 15.71 0.24
C TYR A 169 7.35 14.63 -0.69
N MET A 170 8.65 14.66 -0.96
CA MET A 170 9.35 13.71 -1.83
C MET A 170 10.53 13.08 -1.09
N ASP A 171 10.63 11.75 -1.14
CA ASP A 171 11.71 11.00 -0.51
C ASP A 171 11.88 9.64 -1.21
N ALA A 172 13.03 9.00 -1.02
CA ALA A 172 13.31 7.68 -1.57
C ALA A 172 13.69 6.69 -0.46
N VAL A 173 13.14 5.48 -0.55
CA VAL A 173 13.44 4.39 0.38
C VAL A 173 14.02 3.21 -0.38
N HIS A 174 15.17 2.69 0.08
CA HIS A 174 15.86 1.60 -0.58
C HIS A 174 15.40 0.24 -0.10
N PHE A 175 15.25 -0.68 -1.06
CA PHE A 175 14.91 -2.08 -0.86
C PHE A 175 15.86 -2.99 -1.63
N LYS A 176 16.10 -4.18 -1.09
CA LYS A 176 16.86 -5.21 -1.79
C LYS A 176 15.92 -6.06 -2.63
N VAL A 177 16.23 -6.20 -3.91
CA VAL A 177 15.45 -7.00 -4.86
C VAL A 177 16.38 -7.98 -5.57
N LYS A 178 15.90 -9.18 -5.87
CA LYS A 178 16.60 -10.14 -6.69
C LYS A 178 16.42 -9.79 -8.16
N ASP A 179 17.54 -9.64 -8.88
CA ASP A 179 17.58 -9.35 -10.31
C ASP A 179 18.66 -10.20 -10.94
N GLU A 180 18.33 -10.97 -11.97
CA GLU A 180 19.25 -11.85 -12.71
C GLU A 180 20.27 -12.58 -11.83
N HIS A 181 19.82 -13.27 -10.77
CA HIS A 181 20.64 -13.99 -9.77
C HIS A 181 21.50 -13.11 -8.83
N ARG A 182 21.37 -11.79 -8.89
CA ARG A 182 22.05 -10.85 -7.97
C ARG A 182 21.03 -10.15 -7.06
N ILE A 183 21.51 -9.69 -5.92
CA ILE A 183 20.71 -8.82 -5.05
C ILE A 183 21.14 -7.39 -5.34
N VAL A 184 20.23 -6.61 -5.89
CA VAL A 184 20.43 -5.19 -6.19
C VAL A 184 19.65 -4.32 -5.20
N SER A 185 20.14 -3.10 -4.97
CA SER A 185 19.41 -2.09 -4.20
C SER A 185 18.58 -1.28 -5.17
N LYS A 186 17.25 -1.29 -5.02
CA LYS A 186 16.32 -0.46 -5.78
C LYS A 186 15.71 0.61 -4.88
N ALA A 187 15.55 1.81 -5.41
CA ALA A 187 14.90 2.91 -4.72
C ALA A 187 13.40 2.92 -5.03
N ALA A 188 12.57 3.02 -3.99
CA ALA A 188 11.17 3.36 -4.11
C ALA A 188 11.01 4.86 -3.84
N TYR A 189 10.68 5.62 -4.87
CA TYR A 189 10.43 7.06 -4.83
C TYR A 189 9.00 7.29 -4.43
N ILE A 190 8.79 8.06 -3.40
CA ILE A 190 7.48 8.26 -2.78
C ILE A 190 7.15 9.75 -2.81
N CYS A 191 6.00 10.08 -3.39
CA CYS A 191 5.42 11.41 -3.34
C CYS A 191 4.17 11.40 -2.48
N MET A 192 4.14 12.22 -1.44
CA MET A 192 2.99 12.43 -0.57
C MET A 192 2.52 13.87 -0.71
N GLY A 193 1.26 14.05 -1.10
CA GLY A 193 0.59 15.35 -1.17
C GLY A 193 -0.25 15.64 0.07
N VAL A 194 -0.44 16.93 0.31
CA VAL A 194 -1.51 17.46 1.16
C VAL A 194 -2.45 18.22 0.25
N ASP A 195 -3.72 17.83 0.22
CA ASP A 195 -4.73 18.47 -0.62
C ASP A 195 -5.21 19.81 -0.05
N MET A 196 -6.07 20.51 -0.78
CA MET A 196 -6.65 21.79 -0.33
C MET A 196 -7.47 21.66 0.95
N ASN A 197 -7.98 20.47 1.27
CA ASN A 197 -8.74 20.20 2.48
C ASN A 197 -7.84 19.77 3.66
N GLY A 198 -6.54 19.65 3.45
CA GLY A 198 -5.55 19.25 4.47
C GLY A 198 -5.40 17.76 4.68
N TYR A 199 -6.00 16.93 3.82
CA TYR A 199 -5.79 15.48 3.89
C TYR A 199 -4.50 15.08 3.21
N LYS A 200 -3.85 14.10 3.79
CA LYS A 200 -2.63 13.49 3.22
C LYS A 200 -3.01 12.37 2.26
N ASP A 201 -2.35 12.33 1.12
CA ASP A 201 -2.46 11.25 0.15
C ASP A 201 -1.09 10.84 -0.38
N ILE A 202 -0.87 9.56 -0.66
CA ILE A 202 0.30 9.10 -1.39
C ILE A 202 -0.01 9.19 -2.87
N LEU A 203 0.59 10.15 -3.55
CA LEU A 203 0.33 10.45 -4.96
C LEU A 203 0.85 9.35 -5.88
N GLY A 204 1.89 8.64 -5.46
CA GLY A 204 2.43 7.49 -6.17
C GLY A 204 3.71 6.97 -5.55
N ILE A 205 4.10 5.76 -6.00
CA ILE A 205 5.35 5.09 -5.65
C ILE A 205 5.96 4.53 -6.93
N TRP A 206 7.18 4.98 -7.26
CA TRP A 206 7.92 4.55 -8.44
C TRP A 206 9.16 3.78 -8.00
N ILE A 207 9.45 2.66 -8.66
CA ILE A 207 10.61 1.81 -8.36
C ILE A 207 11.63 1.99 -9.46
N GLY A 208 12.88 2.32 -9.09
CA GLY A 208 13.99 2.51 -10.01
C GLY A 208 15.32 2.01 -9.45
N GLU A 209 16.29 1.76 -10.33
CA GLU A 209 17.60 1.21 -9.96
C GLU A 209 18.58 2.27 -9.44
N ALA A 210 18.45 3.51 -9.90
CA ALA A 210 19.38 4.60 -9.57
C ALA A 210 18.63 5.87 -9.21
N GLU A 211 19.10 6.51 -8.14
CA GLU A 211 18.73 7.89 -7.83
C GLU A 211 19.38 8.82 -8.84
N GLY A 212 18.58 9.44 -9.69
CA GLY A 212 19.07 10.39 -10.66
C GLY A 212 18.03 11.42 -11.05
N ALA A 213 18.50 12.61 -11.46
CA ALA A 213 17.66 13.70 -11.92
C ALA A 213 16.66 13.28 -13.01
N LYS A 214 17.07 12.40 -13.93
CA LYS A 214 16.21 11.88 -15.02
C LYS A 214 15.02 11.08 -14.48
N PHE A 215 15.22 10.29 -13.43
CA PHE A 215 14.15 9.50 -12.84
C PHE A 215 13.16 10.41 -12.12
N TRP A 216 13.63 11.38 -11.34
CA TRP A 216 12.78 12.36 -10.70
C TRP A 216 12.01 13.21 -11.71
N LEU A 217 12.63 13.56 -12.84
CA LEU A 217 11.93 14.25 -13.91
C LEU A 217 10.77 13.38 -14.47
N SER A 218 10.97 12.08 -14.62
CA SER A 218 9.89 11.17 -15.05
C SER A 218 8.76 11.08 -14.01
N VAL A 219 9.09 11.11 -12.71
CA VAL A 219 8.10 11.17 -11.61
C VAL A 219 7.29 12.46 -11.67
N CYS A 220 7.94 13.61 -11.84
CA CYS A 220 7.26 14.90 -11.95
C CYS A 220 6.36 14.97 -13.19
N ASN A 221 6.82 14.47 -14.34
CA ASN A 221 6.02 14.38 -15.56
C ASN A 221 4.79 13.46 -15.38
N ASP A 222 4.95 12.32 -14.66
CA ASP A 222 3.83 11.45 -14.36
C ASP A 222 2.77 12.16 -13.49
N LEU A 223 3.18 12.90 -12.46
CA LEU A 223 2.26 13.72 -11.66
C LEU A 223 1.50 14.73 -12.54
N SER A 224 2.21 15.43 -13.43
CA SER A 224 1.59 16.39 -14.36
C SER A 224 0.63 15.72 -15.33
N ASN A 225 0.99 14.57 -15.90
CA ASN A 225 0.13 13.78 -16.81
C ASN A 225 -1.15 13.29 -16.13
N ARG A 226 -1.08 13.05 -14.82
CA ARG A 226 -2.22 12.64 -13.99
C ARG A 226 -3.05 13.80 -13.46
N GLY A 227 -2.82 15.00 -13.93
CA GLY A 227 -3.68 16.17 -13.68
C GLY A 227 -3.11 17.24 -12.77
N VAL A 228 -1.95 17.03 -12.13
CA VAL A 228 -1.33 18.05 -11.26
C VAL A 228 -0.86 19.21 -12.14
N LYS A 229 -1.41 20.40 -11.91
CA LYS A 229 -1.08 21.63 -12.62
C LYS A 229 -0.09 22.48 -11.84
N ASP A 230 -0.21 22.51 -10.51
CA ASP A 230 0.69 23.30 -9.67
C ASP A 230 0.96 22.63 -8.31
N ILE A 231 2.15 22.86 -7.80
CA ILE A 231 2.61 22.50 -6.46
C ILE A 231 3.16 23.77 -5.81
N LEU A 232 2.53 24.23 -4.73
CA LEU A 232 2.97 25.49 -4.11
C LEU A 232 4.31 25.32 -3.41
N ILE A 233 4.45 24.29 -2.56
CA ILE A 233 5.67 24.02 -1.81
C ILE A 233 6.05 22.55 -1.95
N ALA A 234 7.28 22.27 -2.37
CA ALA A 234 7.84 20.91 -2.40
C ALA A 234 8.92 20.76 -1.32
N CYS A 235 8.67 19.83 -0.40
CA CYS A 235 9.60 19.45 0.66
C CYS A 235 10.33 18.18 0.25
N MET A 236 11.65 18.22 0.22
CA MET A 236 12.45 17.10 -0.28
C MET A 236 13.70 16.86 0.53
N ASP A 237 14.27 15.67 0.42
CA ASP A 237 15.63 15.41 0.86
C ASP A 237 16.65 16.08 -0.11
N GLY A 238 17.85 16.36 0.36
CA GLY A 238 18.90 17.03 -0.41
C GLY A 238 19.48 16.18 -1.55
N LEU A 239 18.64 15.50 -2.33
CA LEU A 239 19.04 14.68 -3.47
C LEU A 239 19.43 15.56 -4.66
N LYS A 240 20.66 15.36 -5.17
CA LYS A 240 21.18 16.12 -6.31
C LYS A 240 20.28 15.98 -7.54
N GLY A 241 19.93 17.12 -8.15
CA GLY A 241 19.13 17.19 -9.38
C GLY A 241 17.62 17.04 -9.19
N LEU A 242 17.11 16.76 -7.98
CA LEU A 242 15.68 16.78 -7.71
C LEU A 242 15.09 18.20 -7.76
N PRO A 243 15.74 19.24 -7.19
CA PRO A 243 15.28 20.62 -7.34
C PRO A 243 15.10 21.05 -8.80
N ASP A 244 16.06 20.72 -9.66
CA ASP A 244 16.00 21.05 -11.09
C ASP A 244 14.91 20.28 -11.81
N ALA A 245 14.75 19.00 -11.49
CA ALA A 245 13.72 18.15 -12.08
C ALA A 245 12.29 18.65 -11.78
N ILE A 246 12.03 19.06 -10.54
CA ILE A 246 10.70 19.55 -10.17
C ILE A 246 10.43 20.94 -10.77
N LYS A 247 11.43 21.86 -10.78
CA LYS A 247 11.29 23.17 -11.40
C LYS A 247 11.08 23.11 -12.92
N ALA A 248 11.61 22.08 -13.58
CA ALA A 248 11.40 21.87 -15.02
C ALA A 248 9.94 21.57 -15.36
N VAL A 249 9.18 20.96 -14.47
CA VAL A 249 7.76 20.60 -14.67
C VAL A 249 6.82 21.59 -13.97
N PHE A 250 7.20 22.03 -12.78
CA PHE A 250 6.45 22.98 -11.94
C PHE A 250 7.32 24.22 -11.66
N PRO A 251 7.45 25.16 -12.61
CA PRO A 251 8.44 26.24 -12.55
C PRO A 251 8.24 27.21 -11.37
N ASN A 252 7.01 27.35 -10.88
CA ASN A 252 6.68 28.26 -9.78
C ASN A 252 6.76 27.61 -8.39
N VAL A 253 7.23 26.36 -8.28
CA VAL A 253 7.30 25.65 -7.02
C VAL A 253 8.30 26.28 -6.06
N CYS A 254 7.90 26.48 -4.79
CA CYS A 254 8.83 26.84 -3.71
C CYS A 254 9.48 25.55 -3.19
N ILE A 255 10.80 25.45 -3.29
CA ILE A 255 11.53 24.26 -2.86
C ILE A 255 12.05 24.47 -1.45
N GLN A 256 11.75 23.52 -0.56
CA GLN A 256 12.30 23.47 0.79
C GLN A 256 13.03 22.14 0.99
N THR A 257 14.33 22.22 1.20
CA THR A 257 15.11 21.04 1.59
C THR A 257 14.95 20.76 3.09
N CYS A 258 14.85 19.47 3.43
CA CYS A 258 14.66 19.03 4.80
C CYS A 258 15.83 19.42 5.71
N ILE A 259 15.58 20.31 6.65
CA ILE A 259 16.58 20.76 7.63
C ILE A 259 17.09 19.60 8.49
N VAL A 260 16.21 18.65 8.85
CA VAL A 260 16.62 17.48 9.65
C VAL A 260 17.62 16.60 8.92
N HIS A 261 17.44 16.42 7.60
CA HIS A 261 18.41 15.67 6.79
C HIS A 261 19.75 16.42 6.68
N GLN A 262 19.74 17.73 6.51
CA GLN A 262 20.96 18.54 6.52
C GLN A 262 21.69 18.43 7.87
N ILE A 263 20.97 18.50 9.00
CA ILE A 263 21.55 18.28 10.34
C ILE A 263 22.16 16.87 10.47
N ARG A 264 21.44 15.84 10.04
CA ARG A 264 21.93 14.44 10.08
C ARG A 264 23.19 14.26 9.23
N ASN A 265 23.22 14.87 8.05
CA ASN A 265 24.40 14.84 7.18
C ASN A 265 25.57 15.55 7.84
N SER A 266 25.36 16.72 8.41
CA SER A 266 26.38 17.45 9.16
C SER A 266 26.96 16.59 10.30
N THR A 267 26.13 15.94 11.10
CA THR A 267 26.56 15.14 12.26
C THR A 267 27.40 13.92 11.91
N LYS A 268 27.34 13.39 10.68
CA LYS A 268 28.18 12.28 10.24
C LYS A 268 29.67 12.61 10.27
N TYR A 269 30.00 13.86 10.05
CA TYR A 269 31.38 14.35 9.92
C TYR A 269 31.89 15.06 11.18
N ILE A 270 31.04 15.14 12.24
CA ILE A 270 31.43 15.76 13.53
C ILE A 270 31.90 14.68 14.50
N ALA A 271 33.07 14.87 15.09
CA ALA A 271 33.62 13.99 16.11
C ALA A 271 32.68 13.93 17.32
N TRP A 272 32.58 12.74 17.93
CA TRP A 272 31.63 12.51 19.04
C TRP A 272 31.77 13.51 20.20
N LYS A 273 32.99 13.87 20.56
CA LYS A 273 33.30 14.81 21.64
C LYS A 273 32.72 16.23 21.37
N ASP A 274 32.69 16.68 20.12
CA ASP A 274 32.29 18.02 19.72
C ASP A 274 30.80 18.10 19.31
N ARG A 275 30.20 16.93 19.04
CA ARG A 275 28.84 16.84 18.46
C ARG A 275 27.77 17.58 19.27
N LYS A 276 27.79 17.45 20.61
CA LYS A 276 26.79 18.08 21.45
C LYS A 276 26.87 19.60 21.41
N GLU A 277 28.08 20.14 21.43
CA GLU A 277 28.33 21.58 21.39
C GLU A 277 28.04 22.15 20.00
N PHE A 278 28.54 21.51 18.95
CA PHE A 278 28.26 21.90 17.57
C PHE A 278 26.77 21.94 17.27
N LEU A 279 26.01 20.93 17.67
CA LEU A 279 24.55 20.89 17.46
C LEU A 279 23.81 21.94 18.28
N ARG A 280 24.33 22.33 19.45
CA ARG A 280 23.76 23.45 20.22
C ARG A 280 23.92 24.75 19.46
N ASP A 281 25.10 25.01 18.93
CA ASP A 281 25.40 26.22 18.18
C ASP A 281 24.65 26.24 16.83
N LEU A 282 24.64 25.12 16.08
CA LEU A 282 23.89 24.97 14.85
C LEU A 282 22.39 25.19 15.05
N LYS A 283 21.86 24.84 16.23
CA LYS A 283 20.45 25.06 16.56
C LYS A 283 20.05 26.54 16.54
N LEU A 284 20.95 27.44 16.82
CA LEU A 284 20.71 28.90 16.77
C LEU A 284 20.46 29.33 15.31
N VAL A 285 21.13 28.71 14.35
CA VAL A 285 20.96 28.97 12.93
C VAL A 285 19.55 28.61 12.47
N TYR A 286 19.17 27.34 12.59
CA TYR A 286 17.92 26.86 12.01
C TYR A 286 16.66 27.13 12.86
N ARG A 287 16.81 27.69 14.08
CA ARG A 287 15.70 28.14 14.92
C ARG A 287 15.60 29.67 15.00
N ALA A 288 16.35 30.37 14.23
CA ALA A 288 16.26 31.85 14.14
C ALA A 288 14.85 32.29 13.71
N ASP A 289 14.42 33.44 14.16
CA ASP A 289 13.12 34.00 13.80
C ASP A 289 13.11 34.55 12.37
N THR A 290 14.23 35.10 11.90
CA THR A 290 14.42 35.64 10.53
C THR A 290 15.66 35.05 9.86
N GLU A 291 15.71 35.16 8.53
CA GLU A 291 16.84 34.71 7.73
C GLU A 291 18.11 35.48 8.07
N GLU A 292 18.02 36.80 8.31
CA GLU A 292 19.17 37.63 8.65
C GLU A 292 19.83 37.18 9.96
N ILE A 293 19.00 36.85 10.98
CA ILE A 293 19.50 36.31 12.25
C ILE A 293 20.13 34.93 12.02
N ALA A 294 19.54 34.10 11.17
CA ALA A 294 20.07 32.80 10.85
C ALA A 294 21.46 32.87 10.18
N LEU A 295 21.63 33.78 9.22
CA LEU A 295 22.91 34.01 8.55
C LEU A 295 23.96 34.53 9.52
N ALA A 296 23.60 35.46 10.43
CA ALA A 296 24.52 35.95 11.47
C ALA A 296 24.98 34.80 12.39
N GLN A 297 24.05 33.90 12.78
CA GLN A 297 24.39 32.73 13.59
C GLN A 297 25.23 31.69 12.81
N LEU A 298 25.01 31.56 11.49
CA LEU A 298 25.84 30.70 10.64
C LEU A 298 27.28 31.24 10.52
N GLU A 299 27.47 32.56 10.46
CA GLU A 299 28.80 33.18 10.48
C GLU A 299 29.51 32.98 11.84
N GLU A 300 28.78 33.10 12.95
CA GLU A 300 29.32 32.77 14.28
C GLU A 300 29.73 31.29 14.37
N LEU A 301 28.91 30.39 13.81
CA LEU A 301 29.25 28.96 13.72
C LEU A 301 30.51 28.74 12.91
N LYS A 302 30.69 29.45 11.79
CA LYS A 302 31.87 29.41 10.93
C LYS A 302 33.11 29.87 11.67
N ASN A 303 33.03 31.03 12.33
CA ASN A 303 34.16 31.59 13.10
C ASN A 303 34.64 30.61 14.18
N LYS A 304 33.71 29.88 14.82
CA LYS A 304 34.06 28.95 15.91
C LYS A 304 34.58 27.60 15.40
N TRP A 305 34.01 27.06 14.32
CA TRP A 305 34.16 25.66 13.97
C TRP A 305 34.86 25.41 12.61
N SER A 306 35.11 26.43 11.78
CA SER A 306 35.66 26.25 10.42
C SER A 306 36.99 25.52 10.39
N ASN A 307 37.84 25.71 11.38
CA ASN A 307 39.15 25.05 11.43
C ASN A 307 39.04 23.52 11.51
N ASN A 308 37.99 23.01 12.15
CA ASN A 308 37.79 21.59 12.35
C ASN A 308 36.75 21.00 11.39
N TYR A 309 35.71 21.78 11.03
CA TYR A 309 34.52 21.31 10.33
C TYR A 309 34.08 22.24 9.19
N GLY A 310 35.03 22.89 8.52
CA GLY A 310 34.78 23.87 7.44
C GLY A 310 33.85 23.29 6.36
N ALA A 311 34.15 22.12 5.83
CA ALA A 311 33.35 21.50 4.78
C ALA A 311 31.87 21.23 5.20
N VAL A 312 31.63 21.00 6.50
CA VAL A 312 30.25 20.86 7.00
C VAL A 312 29.52 22.17 6.97
N ILE A 313 30.21 23.26 7.32
CA ILE A 313 29.64 24.60 7.35
C ILE A 313 29.44 25.12 5.92
N ASP A 314 30.43 24.91 5.04
CA ASP A 314 30.32 25.24 3.61
C ASP A 314 29.09 24.58 2.97
N SER A 315 28.78 23.33 3.33
CA SER A 315 27.57 22.66 2.87
C SER A 315 26.24 23.34 3.28
N TRP A 316 26.24 24.15 4.36
CA TRP A 316 25.09 24.97 4.73
C TRP A 316 24.99 26.22 3.86
N TYR A 317 26.13 26.85 3.54
CA TYR A 317 26.18 28.00 2.62
C TYR A 317 25.81 27.57 1.19
N ASP A 318 26.37 26.48 0.69
CA ASP A 318 26.13 25.98 -0.67
C ASP A 318 24.65 25.62 -0.92
N ASN A 319 23.94 25.21 0.11
CA ASN A 319 22.52 24.85 0.01
C ASN A 319 21.60 25.91 0.62
N TRP A 320 22.12 27.09 0.98
CA TRP A 320 21.34 28.05 1.76
C TRP A 320 20.04 28.45 1.10
N ASP A 321 20.06 28.76 -0.20
CA ASP A 321 18.88 29.19 -0.96
C ASP A 321 17.68 28.23 -0.87
N ILE A 322 17.96 26.93 -0.80
CA ILE A 322 16.90 25.89 -0.70
C ILE A 322 16.67 25.40 0.73
N LEU A 323 17.57 25.75 1.66
CA LEU A 323 17.43 25.50 3.09
C LEU A 323 16.66 26.62 3.78
N SER A 324 16.91 27.90 3.40
CA SER A 324 16.34 29.08 4.04
C SER A 324 14.91 29.41 3.60
N THR A 325 14.41 28.79 2.54
CA THR A 325 13.06 29.05 1.97
C THR A 325 11.94 29.09 3.03
N TYR A 326 12.05 28.29 4.11
CA TYR A 326 11.02 28.30 5.16
C TYR A 326 10.94 29.63 5.92
N PHE A 327 11.96 30.50 5.87
CA PHE A 327 11.90 31.82 6.50
C PHE A 327 10.90 32.76 5.83
N ASP A 328 10.58 32.56 4.55
CA ASP A 328 9.56 33.32 3.81
C ASP A 328 8.14 33.04 4.28
N PHE A 329 7.95 31.97 5.08
CA PHE A 329 6.64 31.49 5.49
C PHE A 329 6.34 31.81 6.94
N THR A 330 5.03 31.86 7.26
CA THR A 330 4.55 32.04 8.64
C THR A 330 4.87 30.81 9.51
N LYS A 331 4.88 30.99 10.83
CA LYS A 331 5.25 29.94 11.80
C LYS A 331 4.40 28.64 11.63
N GLU A 332 3.16 28.76 11.20
CA GLU A 332 2.28 27.61 10.97
C GLU A 332 2.73 26.79 9.77
N ILE A 333 3.00 27.46 8.65
CA ILE A 333 3.51 26.82 7.42
C ILE A 333 4.91 26.25 7.68
N ARG A 334 5.81 27.03 8.34
CA ARG A 334 7.15 26.56 8.71
C ARG A 334 7.16 25.21 9.40
N LYS A 335 6.23 24.99 10.38
CA LYS A 335 6.14 23.73 11.11
C LYS A 335 5.87 22.52 10.20
N MET A 336 5.23 22.75 9.07
CA MET A 336 4.90 21.69 8.13
C MET A 336 6.06 21.40 7.17
N ILE A 337 6.70 22.46 6.64
CA ILE A 337 7.71 22.35 5.59
C ILE A 337 9.14 22.19 6.11
N TYR A 338 9.38 22.57 7.35
CA TYR A 338 10.69 22.50 8.01
C TYR A 338 11.33 21.09 7.96
N THR A 339 10.48 20.06 7.95
CA THR A 339 10.94 18.66 7.94
C THR A 339 10.05 17.82 7.04
N THR A 340 10.60 16.73 6.52
CA THR A 340 9.84 15.67 5.87
C THR A 340 9.21 14.68 6.86
N ASN A 341 8.99 15.07 8.12
CA ASN A 341 8.49 14.21 9.19
C ASN A 341 7.19 13.48 8.83
N ALA A 342 6.31 14.13 8.05
CA ALA A 342 5.08 13.52 7.59
C ALA A 342 5.40 12.27 6.73
N LEU A 343 6.32 12.40 5.78
CA LEU A 343 6.76 11.30 4.92
C LEU A 343 7.68 10.32 5.67
N GLU A 344 8.57 10.79 6.57
CA GLU A 344 9.35 9.91 7.46
C GLU A 344 8.43 9.04 8.33
N GLY A 345 7.31 9.59 8.82
CA GLY A 345 6.29 8.88 9.56
C GLY A 345 5.64 7.76 8.73
N PHE A 346 5.34 8.06 7.47
CA PHE A 346 4.87 7.07 6.51
C PHE A 346 5.93 6.00 6.23
N ASN A 347 7.16 6.39 5.92
CA ASN A 347 8.27 5.47 5.65
C ASN A 347 8.53 4.53 6.83
N ARG A 348 8.42 5.02 8.08
CA ARG A 348 8.53 4.19 9.28
C ARG A 348 7.39 3.17 9.38
N GLN A 349 6.16 3.56 9.01
CA GLN A 349 5.04 2.62 8.98
C GLN A 349 5.20 1.60 7.85
N LEU A 350 5.60 2.05 6.65
CA LEU A 350 5.91 1.18 5.52
C LEU A 350 6.95 0.11 5.89
N ARG A 351 8.02 0.52 6.60
CA ARG A 351 9.05 -0.41 7.08
C ARG A 351 8.51 -1.47 8.06
N LYS A 352 7.45 -1.21 8.81
CA LYS A 352 6.84 -2.25 9.67
C LYS A 352 6.28 -3.41 8.86
N PHE A 353 5.76 -3.14 7.67
CA PHE A 353 5.22 -4.15 6.76
C PHE A 353 6.27 -4.81 5.87
N THR A 354 7.43 -4.15 5.67
CA THR A 354 8.48 -4.64 4.78
C THR A 354 9.70 -5.20 5.52
N LYS A 355 9.84 -4.93 6.83
CA LYS A 355 11.05 -5.29 7.61
C LYS A 355 11.30 -6.80 7.70
N THR A 356 10.25 -7.62 7.71
CA THR A 356 10.35 -9.08 7.74
C THR A 356 10.93 -9.65 6.45
N ARG A 357 10.84 -8.91 5.35
CA ARG A 357 11.39 -9.28 4.04
C ARG A 357 12.71 -8.57 3.81
N THR A 358 13.80 -9.27 4.05
CA THR A 358 15.16 -8.74 3.82
C THR A 358 15.45 -8.51 2.34
N THR A 359 14.83 -9.30 1.45
CA THR A 359 15.00 -9.23 0.00
C THR A 359 13.69 -9.63 -0.69
N PHE A 360 13.28 -8.87 -1.68
CA PHE A 360 12.12 -9.19 -2.52
C PHE A 360 12.54 -10.06 -3.71
N PRO A 361 11.75 -11.09 -4.07
CA PRO A 361 12.10 -11.99 -5.18
C PRO A 361 12.02 -11.30 -6.57
N THR A 362 11.16 -10.31 -6.74
CA THR A 362 10.97 -9.55 -7.99
C THR A 362 10.50 -8.12 -7.70
N ASP A 363 10.59 -7.23 -8.70
CA ASP A 363 10.03 -5.87 -8.62
C ASP A 363 8.51 -5.87 -8.38
N ASP A 364 7.78 -6.79 -9.00
CA ASP A 364 6.34 -6.93 -8.79
C ASP A 364 6.01 -7.35 -7.36
N SER A 365 6.82 -8.22 -6.75
CA SER A 365 6.68 -8.57 -5.34
C SER A 365 6.89 -7.36 -4.43
N LEU A 366 7.87 -6.50 -4.75
CA LEU A 366 8.08 -5.23 -4.05
C LEU A 366 6.90 -4.29 -4.27
N ARG A 367 6.45 -4.09 -5.51
CA ARG A 367 5.32 -3.21 -5.88
C ARG A 367 4.02 -3.61 -5.15
N LYS A 368 3.67 -4.90 -5.15
CA LYS A 368 2.51 -5.44 -4.41
C LYS A 368 2.60 -5.12 -2.92
N SER A 369 3.77 -5.38 -2.32
CA SER A 369 4.00 -5.12 -0.90
C SER A 369 3.87 -3.65 -0.56
N LEU A 370 4.45 -2.76 -1.37
CA LEU A 370 4.39 -1.31 -1.15
C LEU A 370 2.97 -0.79 -1.29
N TYR A 371 2.24 -1.21 -2.34
CA TYR A 371 0.86 -0.83 -2.54
C TYR A 371 -0.04 -1.25 -1.36
N LEU A 372 0.00 -2.52 -0.97
CA LEU A 372 -0.82 -3.02 0.14
C LEU A 372 -0.46 -2.37 1.48
N ALA A 373 0.82 -2.13 1.74
CA ALA A 373 1.26 -1.41 2.93
C ALA A 373 0.77 0.04 2.92
N THR A 374 0.82 0.71 1.77
CA THR A 374 0.32 2.07 1.58
C THR A 374 -1.17 2.16 1.87
N GLU A 375 -1.97 1.26 1.31
CA GLU A 375 -3.41 1.20 1.63
C GLU A 375 -3.68 1.04 3.14
N GLN A 376 -2.93 0.16 3.82
CA GLN A 376 -3.09 -0.04 5.26
C GLN A 376 -2.73 1.21 6.08
N VAL A 377 -1.76 1.99 5.62
CA VAL A 377 -1.38 3.26 6.27
C VAL A 377 -2.41 4.34 5.99
N MET A 378 -2.82 4.51 4.72
CA MET A 378 -3.77 5.55 4.30
C MET A 378 -5.16 5.37 4.93
N LYS A 379 -5.61 4.14 5.18
CA LYS A 379 -6.85 3.87 5.93
C LYS A 379 -6.91 4.53 7.31
N LYS A 380 -5.77 4.91 7.88
CA LYS A 380 -5.67 5.60 9.17
C LYS A 380 -5.67 7.13 9.05
N TRP A 381 -5.59 7.66 7.84
CA TRP A 381 -5.57 9.10 7.58
C TRP A 381 -6.99 9.62 7.36
N THR A 382 -7.77 9.59 8.43
CA THR A 382 -9.20 9.92 8.40
C THR A 382 -9.51 11.37 8.77
N SER A 383 -8.48 12.15 9.12
CA SER A 383 -8.62 13.53 9.56
C SER A 383 -7.61 14.44 8.86
N PRO A 384 -7.97 15.70 8.60
CA PRO A 384 -7.03 16.66 8.06
C PRO A 384 -5.92 16.98 9.08
N ILE A 385 -4.88 17.62 8.59
CA ILE A 385 -3.77 18.10 9.43
C ILE A 385 -4.33 19.11 10.44
N PRO A 386 -3.91 19.02 11.72
CA PRO A 386 -4.38 19.97 12.75
C PRO A 386 -4.10 21.43 12.35
N ASN A 387 -5.08 22.30 12.61
CA ASN A 387 -5.04 23.74 12.29
C ASN A 387 -4.91 24.05 10.78
N TRP A 388 -5.34 23.12 9.92
CA TRP A 388 -5.20 23.28 8.47
C TRP A 388 -5.88 24.54 7.94
N GLY A 389 -7.07 24.88 8.41
CA GLY A 389 -7.80 26.10 7.96
C GLY A 389 -6.99 27.38 8.12
N VAL A 390 -6.23 27.52 9.23
CA VAL A 390 -5.34 28.67 9.44
C VAL A 390 -4.15 28.63 8.46
N THR A 391 -3.59 27.46 8.23
CA THR A 391 -2.48 27.28 7.29
C THR A 391 -2.92 27.58 5.86
N LEU A 392 -4.08 27.04 5.45
CA LEU A 392 -4.65 27.26 4.12
C LEU A 392 -4.94 28.76 3.87
N MET A 393 -5.59 29.44 4.80
CA MET A 393 -5.85 30.88 4.66
C MET A 393 -4.57 31.69 4.42
N LYS A 394 -3.47 31.33 5.08
CA LYS A 394 -2.16 31.98 4.87
C LYS A 394 -1.55 31.62 3.52
N LEU A 395 -1.69 30.38 3.05
CA LEU A 395 -1.26 29.96 1.72
C LEU A 395 -2.10 30.66 0.64
N GLU A 396 -3.41 30.80 0.83
CA GLU A 396 -4.28 31.53 -0.09
C GLU A 396 -3.89 33.02 -0.22
N ILE A 397 -3.50 33.66 0.88
CA ILE A 397 -3.01 35.05 0.83
C ILE A 397 -1.69 35.13 0.01
N MET A 398 -0.77 34.19 0.22
CA MET A 398 0.54 34.20 -0.43
C MET A 398 0.50 33.76 -1.90
N PHE A 399 -0.40 32.85 -2.26
CA PHE A 399 -0.43 32.18 -3.57
C PHE A 399 -1.78 32.29 -4.30
N LYS A 400 -2.56 33.35 -3.99
CA LYS A 400 -3.93 33.49 -4.49
C LYS A 400 -4.06 33.28 -6.00
N GLU A 401 -3.27 34.00 -6.80
CA GLU A 401 -3.34 33.93 -8.27
C GLU A 401 -3.05 32.52 -8.81
N ARG A 402 -2.11 31.81 -8.16
CA ARG A 402 -1.76 30.43 -8.54
C ARG A 402 -2.87 29.45 -8.22
N ILE A 403 -3.47 29.60 -7.05
CA ILE A 403 -4.60 28.74 -6.59
C ILE A 403 -5.80 28.97 -7.52
N ASP A 404 -6.18 30.24 -7.74
CA ASP A 404 -7.30 30.60 -8.61
C ASP A 404 -7.08 30.07 -10.05
N THR A 405 -5.87 30.18 -10.58
CA THR A 405 -5.52 29.70 -11.92
C THR A 405 -5.60 28.17 -12.01
N ALA A 406 -5.11 27.45 -11.01
CA ALA A 406 -5.11 25.98 -11.02
C ALA A 406 -6.52 25.39 -10.86
N LEU A 407 -7.43 26.09 -10.16
CA LEU A 407 -8.80 25.65 -9.94
C LEU A 407 -9.77 26.10 -11.04
N ALA A 408 -9.40 27.08 -11.89
CA ALA A 408 -10.23 27.59 -12.98
C ALA A 408 -10.20 26.70 -14.24
N ILE A 409 -9.38 25.68 -14.25
CA ILE A 409 -9.17 24.71 -15.34
C ILE A 409 -9.89 23.40 -15.01
#